data_263a3c6dc26103460a3b717cbb226797
#
_entry.id   263a3c6dc26103460a3b717cbb226797
#
_cell.length_a   1.000
_cell.length_b   1.000
_cell.length_c   1.000
_cell.angle_alpha   90.00
_cell.angle_beta   90.00
_cell.angle_gamma   90.00
#
_symmetry.space_group_name_H-M   'P 1'
#
loop_
_entity.id
_entity.type
_entity.pdbx_description
1 polymer ?
#
loop_
_entity_poly.entity_id
_entity_poly.type
_entity_poly.pdbx_seq_one_letter_code
_entity_poly.pdbx_strand_id
1 'polypeptide(L)'
;MTEPSKLRPASVPDHQPAAGGIAARARAAAGPRYLDGLNPEQREAVETLDGPVLVLAGAGTGKTRVLTTRIAHILSQGRARPNEILSVTFTNKAAREMKLRLGQMLGQAVEGMPWLGTFHSIGGRILRIHAEMAQLKSNFTVLDTDDQVRLLKQLLQAEDIDDKRWPARMLAGLIDGWKNRGLMPSQVPPGEAAVFANGKGGKLYTSYQERLKILNAADFGDLLLENIRIFREHPDVLRQYQNRFKFILVDEYQDTNVAQYLWLRLLAQAPSSSTSLRVRGEVGPRGNPDDGASPQAALLEAPPHPDRLPASAFANASADENGEREKAPLKNICCVGDDDQSIYGWRGAEVDNILRFEHDFPGAKVIRLERNYRSTGHILAAASYLIAHNEGRLGKTLRTEDVAGEKVTVTGAWDSEEEARAIGEELEELQRKGEKLNETAILVRASYQMREFEDRFVTLGLPYRVIGGPRFYERAEIRDALAYLRVINSSADDLAFERIVNVPKRGLGDATVQLLHDHARKRRIPLFEAARAVVETDELKPKARGALRDLVAQFDRWRAQAEVTAHTELAEIVLDESGYTEM
;
A
#
# COMPACT_ATOMS: atom_id res chain seq x y z
N MET A 1 -32.52 -51.37 -57.21
CA MET A 1 -31.09 -51.19 -57.40
C MET A 1 -30.90 -49.89 -58.16
N THR A 2 -30.69 -48.79 -57.47
CA THR A 2 -30.27 -47.50 -58.03
C THR A 2 -29.58 -46.74 -56.96
N GLU A 3 -28.30 -46.46 -57.19
CA GLU A 3 -27.42 -45.71 -56.24
C GLU A 3 -27.88 -44.27 -56.07
N PRO A 4 -27.66 -43.64 -54.86
CA PRO A 4 -27.87 -42.22 -54.70
C PRO A 4 -26.59 -41.44 -55.05
N SER A 5 -26.78 -40.41 -55.88
CA SER A 5 -25.76 -39.46 -56.38
C SER A 5 -25.16 -38.64 -55.28
N LYS A 6 -23.84 -38.52 -55.29
CA LYS A 6 -23.04 -37.63 -54.42
C LYS A 6 -23.25 -36.16 -54.80
N LEU A 7 -23.89 -35.37 -53.95
CA LEU A 7 -23.93 -33.91 -54.05
C LEU A 7 -22.59 -33.36 -53.49
N ARG A 8 -21.88 -32.59 -54.32
CA ARG A 8 -20.70 -31.78 -53.89
C ARG A 8 -21.20 -30.59 -53.07
N PRO A 9 -20.51 -30.23 -51.97
CA PRO A 9 -20.83 -28.98 -51.26
C PRO A 9 -20.37 -27.79 -52.09
N ALA A 10 -21.25 -26.77 -52.18
CA ALA A 10 -21.00 -25.50 -52.82
C ALA A 10 -19.91 -24.72 -52.05
N SER A 11 -18.95 -24.15 -52.78
CA SER A 11 -17.93 -23.24 -52.29
C SER A 11 -18.58 -21.98 -51.70
N VAL A 12 -18.32 -21.72 -50.40
CA VAL A 12 -18.64 -20.46 -49.72
C VAL A 12 -17.72 -19.38 -50.29
N PRO A 13 -18.22 -18.22 -50.74
CA PRO A 13 -17.36 -17.14 -51.21
C PRO A 13 -16.62 -16.52 -50.01
N ASP A 14 -15.30 -16.37 -50.17
CA ASP A 14 -14.43 -15.61 -49.28
C ASP A 14 -14.94 -14.16 -49.12
N HIS A 15 -15.56 -13.86 -48.00
CA HIS A 15 -15.84 -12.47 -47.64
C HIS A 15 -14.55 -11.81 -47.15
N GLN A 16 -13.81 -11.17 -48.06
CA GLN A 16 -12.89 -10.11 -47.69
C GLN A 16 -13.67 -9.02 -46.92
N PRO A 17 -13.18 -8.57 -45.74
CA PRO A 17 -13.84 -7.48 -45.04
C PRO A 17 -13.76 -6.21 -45.89
N ALA A 18 -14.91 -5.69 -46.29
CA ALA A 18 -15.05 -4.45 -47.03
C ALA A 18 -14.32 -3.32 -46.28
N ALA A 19 -13.42 -2.62 -46.95
CA ALA A 19 -12.77 -1.41 -46.50
C ALA A 19 -13.81 -0.45 -45.91
N GLY A 20 -13.64 -0.08 -44.64
CA GLY A 20 -14.62 0.63 -43.81
C GLY A 20 -15.31 1.77 -44.54
N GLY A 21 -16.65 1.77 -44.48
CA GLY A 21 -17.48 2.77 -45.10
C GLY A 21 -17.21 4.18 -44.52
N ILE A 22 -17.76 5.22 -45.14
CA ILE A 22 -17.61 6.64 -44.77
C ILE A 22 -17.79 6.86 -43.27
N ALA A 23 -18.68 6.14 -42.59
CA ALA A 23 -18.88 6.19 -41.15
C ALA A 23 -17.68 5.66 -40.33
N ALA A 24 -16.96 4.64 -40.83
CA ALA A 24 -15.73 4.14 -40.19
C ALA A 24 -14.55 5.09 -40.41
N ARG A 25 -14.46 5.71 -41.59
CA ARG A 25 -13.46 6.77 -41.86
C ARG A 25 -13.75 8.04 -41.10
N ALA A 26 -15.01 8.44 -40.93
CA ALA A 26 -15.41 9.56 -40.09
C ALA A 26 -15.13 9.32 -38.58
N ARG A 27 -15.34 8.08 -38.10
CA ARG A 27 -14.96 7.68 -36.73
C ARG A 27 -13.46 7.65 -36.52
N ALA A 28 -12.68 7.23 -37.51
CA ALA A 28 -11.22 7.25 -37.48
C ALA A 28 -10.67 8.68 -37.54
N ALA A 29 -11.35 9.60 -38.26
CA ALA A 29 -10.98 11.01 -38.33
C ALA A 29 -11.39 11.82 -37.08
N ALA A 30 -12.40 11.37 -36.33
CA ALA A 30 -12.91 12.07 -35.12
C ALA A 30 -12.03 11.90 -33.87
N GLY A 31 -10.97 11.09 -33.92
CA GLY A 31 -10.14 10.78 -32.76
C GLY A 31 -10.86 9.96 -31.68
N PRO A 32 -10.14 9.42 -30.73
CA PRO A 32 -10.75 8.63 -29.66
C PRO A 32 -11.48 9.53 -28.67
N ARG A 33 -12.78 9.27 -28.44
CA ARG A 33 -13.66 10.07 -27.57
C ARG A 33 -13.15 10.30 -26.14
N TYR A 34 -12.26 9.44 -25.63
CA TYR A 34 -11.69 9.62 -24.30
C TYR A 34 -10.71 10.79 -24.21
N LEU A 35 -10.25 11.34 -25.33
CA LEU A 35 -9.42 12.56 -25.38
C LEU A 35 -10.25 13.86 -25.41
N ASP A 36 -11.57 13.74 -25.63
CA ASP A 36 -12.42 14.90 -25.71
C ASP A 36 -12.51 15.63 -24.36
N GLY A 37 -12.45 16.97 -24.41
CA GLY A 37 -12.51 17.83 -23.23
C GLY A 37 -11.25 17.82 -22.35
N LEU A 38 -10.11 17.26 -22.82
CA LEU A 38 -8.82 17.51 -22.21
C LEU A 38 -8.29 18.86 -22.64
N ASN A 39 -7.72 19.62 -21.69
CA ASN A 39 -6.95 20.81 -22.04
C ASN A 39 -5.60 20.42 -22.69
N PRO A 40 -4.84 21.38 -23.28
CA PRO A 40 -3.57 21.06 -23.97
C PRO A 40 -2.57 20.32 -23.08
N GLU A 41 -2.39 20.75 -21.84
CA GLU A 41 -1.42 20.19 -20.89
C GLU A 41 -1.85 18.77 -20.45
N GLN A 42 -3.15 18.56 -20.22
CA GLN A 42 -3.70 17.24 -19.92
C GLN A 42 -3.53 16.29 -21.11
N ARG A 43 -3.78 16.77 -22.34
CA ARG A 43 -3.60 16.01 -23.56
C ARG A 43 -2.14 15.63 -23.76
N GLU A 44 -1.22 16.57 -23.58
CA GLU A 44 0.23 16.33 -23.63
C GLU A 44 0.63 15.24 -22.63
N ALA A 45 0.14 15.31 -21.39
CA ALA A 45 0.41 14.30 -20.38
C ALA A 45 -0.16 12.92 -20.72
N VAL A 46 -1.25 12.84 -21.45
CA VAL A 46 -1.85 11.57 -21.91
C VAL A 46 -1.08 10.99 -23.10
N GLU A 47 -0.68 11.80 -24.05
CA GLU A 47 -0.08 11.38 -25.33
C GLU A 47 1.45 11.15 -25.24
N THR A 48 2.15 11.76 -24.27
CA THR A 48 3.59 11.53 -24.06
C THR A 48 3.84 10.14 -23.46
N LEU A 49 3.94 9.09 -24.28
CA LEU A 49 4.00 7.69 -23.84
C LEU A 49 5.41 7.18 -23.56
N ASP A 50 6.41 7.73 -24.23
CA ASP A 50 7.78 7.21 -24.19
C ASP A 50 8.63 7.97 -23.16
N GLY A 51 9.40 7.22 -22.36
CA GLY A 51 10.29 7.74 -21.33
C GLY A 51 9.59 8.10 -20.01
N PRO A 52 10.34 8.62 -19.04
CA PRO A 52 9.84 9.06 -17.76
C PRO A 52 9.09 10.39 -17.87
N VAL A 53 7.95 10.50 -17.20
CA VAL A 53 7.10 11.69 -17.18
C VAL A 53 6.73 12.03 -15.75
N LEU A 54 6.92 13.26 -15.34
CA LEU A 54 6.38 13.82 -14.10
C LEU A 54 5.25 14.79 -14.42
N VAL A 55 4.07 14.53 -13.93
CA VAL A 55 2.93 15.44 -14.03
C VAL A 55 2.74 16.15 -12.69
N LEU A 56 3.19 17.39 -12.61
CA LEU A 56 2.96 18.27 -11.46
C LEU A 56 1.57 18.86 -11.58
N ALA A 57 0.64 18.34 -10.81
CA ALA A 57 -0.77 18.62 -10.99
C ALA A 57 -1.38 19.15 -9.68
N GLY A 58 -1.69 20.42 -9.62
CA GLY A 58 -2.31 21.03 -8.46
C GLY A 58 -3.68 20.44 -8.09
N ALA A 59 -4.23 20.86 -6.95
CA ALA A 59 -5.57 20.49 -6.53
C ALA A 59 -6.61 20.81 -7.62
N GLY A 60 -7.52 19.89 -7.89
CA GLY A 60 -8.64 20.14 -8.83
C GLY A 60 -8.25 20.27 -10.30
N THR A 61 -7.00 19.98 -10.71
CA THR A 61 -6.54 20.08 -12.11
C THR A 61 -6.78 18.82 -12.94
N GLY A 62 -7.37 17.77 -12.33
CA GLY A 62 -7.72 16.54 -13.03
C GLY A 62 -6.64 15.45 -13.02
N LYS A 63 -5.79 15.37 -11.99
CA LYS A 63 -4.78 14.31 -11.79
C LYS A 63 -5.26 12.92 -12.18
N THR A 64 -6.29 12.43 -11.51
CA THR A 64 -6.86 11.09 -11.73
C THR A 64 -7.45 10.93 -13.13
N ARG A 65 -8.02 12.01 -13.72
CA ARG A 65 -8.53 11.99 -15.10
C ARG A 65 -7.38 11.77 -16.08
N VAL A 66 -6.29 12.51 -15.95
CA VAL A 66 -5.11 12.35 -16.81
C VAL A 66 -4.56 10.93 -16.70
N LEU A 67 -4.39 10.40 -15.48
CA LEU A 67 -3.83 9.08 -15.27
C LEU A 67 -4.70 7.98 -15.86
N THR A 68 -6.02 8.02 -15.63
CA THR A 68 -6.96 7.04 -16.18
C THR A 68 -7.07 7.15 -17.71
N THR A 69 -7.09 8.37 -18.25
CA THR A 69 -7.13 8.57 -19.70
C THR A 69 -5.82 8.12 -20.36
N ARG A 70 -4.67 8.30 -19.72
CA ARG A 70 -3.38 7.81 -20.19
C ARG A 70 -3.37 6.27 -20.26
N ILE A 71 -3.90 5.57 -19.24
CA ILE A 71 -4.04 4.10 -19.27
C ILE A 71 -4.92 3.70 -20.46
N ALA A 72 -6.07 4.35 -20.63
CA ALA A 72 -6.96 4.09 -21.75
C ALA A 72 -6.26 4.31 -23.11
N HIS A 73 -5.45 5.37 -23.22
CA HIS A 73 -4.67 5.68 -24.42
C HIS A 73 -3.61 4.61 -24.71
N ILE A 74 -2.83 4.18 -23.72
CA ILE A 74 -1.83 3.10 -23.85
C ILE A 74 -2.48 1.81 -24.38
N LEU A 75 -3.61 1.42 -23.82
CA LEU A 75 -4.34 0.21 -24.21
C LEU A 75 -4.95 0.34 -25.61
N SER A 76 -5.57 1.47 -25.92
CA SER A 76 -6.19 1.72 -27.23
C SER A 76 -5.17 1.81 -28.37
N GLN A 77 -3.96 2.31 -28.10
CA GLN A 77 -2.86 2.34 -29.05
C GLN A 77 -2.12 1.00 -29.17
N GLY A 78 -2.53 -0.02 -28.43
CA GLY A 78 -1.88 -1.34 -28.45
C GLY A 78 -0.45 -1.34 -27.92
N ARG A 79 -0.02 -0.29 -27.19
CA ARG A 79 1.34 -0.16 -26.66
C ARG A 79 1.65 -1.16 -25.53
N ALA A 80 0.63 -1.60 -24.81
CA ALA A 80 0.72 -2.62 -23.77
C ALA A 80 -0.61 -3.37 -23.60
N ARG A 81 -0.52 -4.58 -23.07
CA ARG A 81 -1.68 -5.36 -22.62
C ARG A 81 -2.05 -4.96 -21.19
N PRO A 82 -3.28 -5.23 -20.71
CA PRO A 82 -3.70 -4.88 -19.34
C PRO A 82 -2.79 -5.43 -18.24
N ASN A 83 -2.22 -6.62 -18.42
CA ASN A 83 -1.30 -7.26 -17.48
C ASN A 83 0.17 -6.78 -17.58
N GLU A 84 0.47 -5.87 -18.50
CA GLU A 84 1.79 -5.26 -18.70
C GLU A 84 1.86 -3.83 -18.17
N ILE A 85 0.76 -3.35 -17.54
CA ILE A 85 0.66 -2.02 -16.95
C ILE A 85 0.61 -2.18 -15.42
N LEU A 86 1.58 -1.59 -14.72
CA LEU A 86 1.55 -1.39 -13.27
C LEU A 86 0.95 -0.02 -12.99
N SER A 87 -0.15 0.05 -12.24
CA SER A 87 -0.74 1.31 -11.80
C SER A 87 -0.96 1.28 -10.29
N VAL A 88 -0.27 2.16 -9.58
CA VAL A 88 -0.32 2.22 -8.12
C VAL A 88 -0.87 3.55 -7.64
N THR A 89 -1.68 3.49 -6.58
CA THR A 89 -2.24 4.65 -5.89
C THR A 89 -2.16 4.44 -4.38
N PHE A 90 -2.42 5.48 -3.60
CA PHE A 90 -2.28 5.45 -2.15
C PHE A 90 -3.44 4.74 -1.43
N THR A 91 -4.67 4.84 -1.94
CA THR A 91 -5.86 4.31 -1.26
C THR A 91 -6.65 3.30 -2.10
N ASN A 92 -7.28 2.33 -1.41
CA ASN A 92 -8.19 1.38 -2.06
C ASN A 92 -9.40 2.06 -2.70
N LYS A 93 -9.84 3.22 -2.17
CA LYS A 93 -10.92 4.03 -2.75
C LYS A 93 -10.49 4.58 -4.11
N ALA A 94 -9.30 5.19 -4.19
CA ALA A 94 -8.75 5.72 -5.45
C ALA A 94 -8.55 4.59 -6.48
N ALA A 95 -8.02 3.43 -6.07
CA ALA A 95 -7.86 2.27 -6.96
C ALA A 95 -9.20 1.79 -7.53
N ARG A 96 -10.27 1.74 -6.71
CA ARG A 96 -11.62 1.38 -7.17
C ARG A 96 -12.19 2.43 -8.14
N GLU A 97 -12.02 3.71 -7.82
CA GLU A 97 -12.48 4.80 -8.69
C GLU A 97 -11.77 4.78 -10.05
N MET A 98 -10.46 4.56 -10.06
CA MET A 98 -9.71 4.38 -11.32
C MET A 98 -10.25 3.21 -12.14
N LYS A 99 -10.53 2.05 -11.52
CA LYS A 99 -11.12 0.89 -12.19
C LYS A 99 -12.49 1.21 -12.79
N LEU A 100 -13.36 1.90 -12.04
CA LEU A 100 -14.68 2.30 -12.51
C LEU A 100 -14.60 3.23 -13.73
N ARG A 101 -13.75 4.26 -13.66
CA ARG A 101 -13.54 5.21 -14.75
C ARG A 101 -12.99 4.53 -16.02
N LEU A 102 -12.00 3.64 -15.84
CA LEU A 102 -11.48 2.85 -16.97
C LEU A 102 -12.55 1.94 -17.58
N GLY A 103 -13.38 1.30 -16.74
CA GLY A 103 -14.52 0.48 -17.20
C GLY A 103 -15.50 1.26 -18.05
N GLN A 104 -15.79 2.52 -17.69
CA GLN A 104 -16.64 3.42 -18.48
C GLN A 104 -16.01 3.80 -19.83
N MET A 105 -14.68 3.94 -19.90
CA MET A 105 -13.95 4.31 -21.11
C MET A 105 -13.73 3.13 -22.06
N LEU A 106 -13.43 1.95 -21.54
CA LEU A 106 -12.91 0.80 -22.28
C LEU A 106 -13.81 -0.46 -22.22
N GLY A 107 -14.90 -0.44 -21.46
CA GLY A 107 -15.77 -1.60 -21.26
C GLY A 107 -15.04 -2.71 -20.46
N GLN A 108 -15.24 -3.99 -20.87
CA GLN A 108 -14.71 -5.17 -20.15
C GLN A 108 -13.17 -5.28 -20.11
N ALA A 109 -12.44 -4.46 -20.88
CA ALA A 109 -10.96 -4.52 -20.91
C ALA A 109 -10.30 -4.29 -19.53
N VAL A 110 -11.03 -3.77 -18.55
CA VAL A 110 -10.54 -3.43 -17.19
C VAL A 110 -10.45 -4.63 -16.27
N GLU A 111 -11.25 -5.69 -16.50
CA GLU A 111 -11.21 -6.91 -15.68
C GLU A 111 -9.85 -7.63 -15.75
N GLY A 112 -9.10 -7.39 -16.84
CA GLY A 112 -7.77 -7.95 -17.08
C GLY A 112 -6.59 -7.18 -16.45
N MET A 113 -6.81 -6.16 -15.57
CA MET A 113 -5.73 -5.36 -14.97
C MET A 113 -5.37 -5.83 -13.54
N PRO A 114 -4.60 -6.91 -13.40
CA PRO A 114 -4.26 -7.47 -12.08
C PRO A 114 -3.30 -6.58 -11.28
N TRP A 115 -2.61 -5.63 -11.92
CA TRP A 115 -1.57 -4.79 -11.35
C TRP A 115 -2.02 -3.34 -11.17
N LEU A 116 -3.34 -3.11 -11.04
CA LEU A 116 -3.93 -1.84 -10.65
C LEU A 116 -4.45 -1.96 -9.21
N GLY A 117 -3.84 -1.20 -8.28
CA GLY A 117 -4.14 -1.28 -6.85
C GLY A 117 -3.32 -0.31 -6.01
N THR A 118 -3.31 -0.55 -4.70
CA THR A 118 -2.41 0.17 -3.79
C THR A 118 -1.02 -0.48 -3.77
N PHE A 119 0.02 0.26 -3.36
CA PHE A 119 1.37 -0.28 -3.18
C PHE A 119 1.36 -1.60 -2.39
N HIS A 120 0.71 -1.61 -1.22
CA HIS A 120 0.64 -2.80 -0.37
C HIS A 120 -0.16 -3.94 -0.98
N SER A 121 -1.24 -3.66 -1.71
CA SER A 121 -2.02 -4.73 -2.36
C SER A 121 -1.25 -5.42 -3.49
N ILE A 122 -0.48 -4.64 -4.25
CA ILE A 122 0.39 -5.17 -5.31
C ILE A 122 1.62 -5.87 -4.70
N GLY A 123 2.26 -5.23 -3.72
CA GLY A 123 3.39 -5.83 -2.97
C GLY A 123 2.99 -7.17 -2.34
N GLY A 124 1.84 -7.22 -1.67
CA GLY A 124 1.32 -8.47 -1.09
C GLY A 124 1.04 -9.54 -2.14
N ARG A 125 0.57 -9.17 -3.34
CA ARG A 125 0.39 -10.13 -4.44
C ARG A 125 1.73 -10.68 -4.94
N ILE A 126 2.73 -9.83 -5.13
CA ILE A 126 4.08 -10.27 -5.54
C ILE A 126 4.68 -11.15 -4.45
N LEU A 127 4.58 -10.75 -3.19
CA LEU A 127 5.08 -11.53 -2.06
C LEU A 127 4.41 -12.91 -1.95
N ARG A 128 3.11 -13.03 -2.24
CA ARG A 128 2.41 -14.34 -2.27
C ARG A 128 2.93 -15.26 -3.37
N ILE A 129 3.29 -14.69 -4.54
CA ILE A 129 3.87 -15.45 -5.66
C ILE A 129 5.26 -15.97 -5.30
N HIS A 130 6.04 -15.22 -4.53
CA HIS A 130 7.42 -15.53 -4.15
C HIS A 130 7.56 -15.78 -2.64
N ALA A 131 6.52 -16.27 -1.98
CA ALA A 131 6.47 -16.41 -0.52
C ALA A 131 7.60 -17.27 0.05
N GLU A 132 7.98 -18.34 -0.64
CA GLU A 132 9.07 -19.24 -0.22
C GLU A 132 10.42 -18.51 -0.11
N MET A 133 10.70 -17.53 -0.97
CA MET A 133 11.91 -16.71 -0.90
C MET A 133 11.93 -15.80 0.34
N ALA A 134 10.76 -15.51 0.91
CA ALA A 134 10.61 -14.81 2.18
C ALA A 134 10.46 -15.77 3.38
N GLN A 135 10.65 -17.07 3.19
CA GLN A 135 10.43 -18.11 4.20
C GLN A 135 8.98 -18.10 4.73
N LEU A 136 8.03 -17.80 3.85
CA LEU A 136 6.59 -17.80 4.11
C LEU A 136 5.88 -18.81 3.20
N LYS A 137 4.68 -19.23 3.58
CA LYS A 137 3.77 -19.94 2.69
C LYS A 137 2.91 -18.92 1.94
N SER A 138 2.40 -19.26 0.76
CA SER A 138 1.57 -18.35 -0.06
C SER A 138 0.29 -17.85 0.63
N ASN A 139 -0.22 -18.61 1.61
CA ASN A 139 -1.41 -18.27 2.42
C ASN A 139 -1.07 -17.51 3.72
N PHE A 140 0.09 -16.84 3.79
CA PHE A 140 0.47 -16.08 4.98
C PHE A 140 -0.60 -15.04 5.39
N THR A 141 -0.71 -14.81 6.70
CA THR A 141 -1.60 -13.81 7.28
C THR A 141 -0.94 -12.43 7.27
N VAL A 142 -1.70 -11.39 6.94
CA VAL A 142 -1.25 -10.00 7.08
C VAL A 142 -1.76 -9.47 8.41
N LEU A 143 -0.83 -9.12 9.32
CA LEU A 143 -1.16 -8.60 10.64
C LEU A 143 -1.62 -7.15 10.57
N ASP A 144 -2.63 -6.82 11.35
CA ASP A 144 -2.97 -5.42 11.61
C ASP A 144 -2.12 -4.83 12.74
N THR A 145 -2.29 -3.53 13.01
CA THR A 145 -1.51 -2.82 14.02
C THR A 145 -1.72 -3.38 15.44
N ASP A 146 -2.93 -3.84 15.78
CA ASP A 146 -3.20 -4.40 17.10
C ASP A 146 -2.58 -5.79 17.26
N ASP A 147 -2.63 -6.62 16.23
CA ASP A 147 -1.94 -7.91 16.19
C ASP A 147 -0.42 -7.72 16.32
N GLN A 148 0.14 -6.71 15.61
CA GLN A 148 1.55 -6.33 15.71
C GLN A 148 1.93 -5.93 17.13
N VAL A 149 1.17 -5.03 17.76
CA VAL A 149 1.42 -4.57 19.14
C VAL A 149 1.31 -5.73 20.13
N ARG A 150 0.33 -6.64 19.94
CA ARG A 150 0.16 -7.82 20.78
C ARG A 150 1.36 -8.75 20.69
N LEU A 151 1.85 -9.03 19.49
CA LEU A 151 3.04 -9.85 19.27
C LEU A 151 4.29 -9.22 19.90
N LEU A 152 4.47 -7.91 19.73
CA LEU A 152 5.58 -7.19 20.34
C LEU A 152 5.51 -7.21 21.88
N LYS A 153 4.30 -7.10 22.46
CA LYS A 153 4.12 -7.22 23.90
C LYS A 153 4.55 -8.59 24.43
N GLN A 154 4.24 -9.67 23.71
CA GLN A 154 4.72 -11.02 24.06
C GLN A 154 6.25 -11.12 24.00
N LEU A 155 6.88 -10.47 23.02
CA LEU A 155 8.34 -10.44 22.90
C LEU A 155 8.98 -9.63 24.04
N LEU A 156 8.39 -8.49 24.45
CA LEU A 156 8.86 -7.72 25.60
C LEU A 156 8.79 -8.54 26.89
N GLN A 157 7.70 -9.25 27.12
CA GLN A 157 7.54 -10.15 28.27
C GLN A 157 8.58 -11.27 28.26
N ALA A 158 8.87 -11.87 27.09
CA ALA A 158 9.86 -12.92 26.95
C ALA A 158 11.31 -12.47 27.22
N GLU A 159 11.61 -11.19 27.00
CA GLU A 159 12.90 -10.54 27.26
C GLU A 159 12.95 -9.83 28.63
N ASP A 160 11.94 -10.03 29.48
CA ASP A 160 11.80 -9.40 30.81
C ASP A 160 11.92 -7.86 30.74
N ILE A 161 11.24 -7.25 29.75
CA ILE A 161 11.20 -5.80 29.55
C ILE A 161 9.86 -5.26 30.05
N ASP A 162 9.91 -4.27 30.94
CA ASP A 162 8.72 -3.61 31.49
C ASP A 162 7.97 -2.79 30.43
N ASP A 163 6.78 -3.27 30.03
CA ASP A 163 5.88 -2.64 29.04
C ASP A 163 5.35 -1.27 29.49
N LYS A 164 5.34 -0.96 30.80
CA LYS A 164 4.96 0.36 31.29
C LYS A 164 6.04 1.41 30.99
N ARG A 165 7.31 1.02 31.13
CA ARG A 165 8.45 1.89 30.83
C ARG A 165 8.76 1.94 29.33
N TRP A 166 8.58 0.80 28.63
CA TRP A 166 8.89 0.62 27.21
C TRP A 166 7.68 0.06 26.47
N PRO A 167 6.67 0.87 26.18
CA PRO A 167 5.41 0.39 25.59
C PRO A 167 5.62 -0.32 24.25
N ALA A 168 4.97 -1.46 24.07
CA ALA A 168 5.00 -2.21 22.82
C ALA A 168 4.56 -1.37 21.60
N ARG A 169 3.64 -0.42 21.80
CA ARG A 169 3.21 0.52 20.75
C ARG A 169 4.32 1.45 20.29
N MET A 170 5.22 1.86 21.20
CA MET A 170 6.40 2.66 20.85
C MET A 170 7.36 1.84 19.96
N LEU A 171 7.61 0.58 20.33
CA LEU A 171 8.44 -0.32 19.52
C LEU A 171 7.82 -0.58 18.15
N ALA A 172 6.50 -0.78 18.08
CA ALA A 172 5.78 -0.91 16.80
C ALA A 172 6.03 0.31 15.90
N GLY A 173 5.91 1.53 16.44
CA GLY A 173 6.18 2.75 15.68
C GLY A 173 7.62 2.87 15.17
N LEU A 174 8.61 2.45 15.99
CA LEU A 174 10.02 2.41 15.56
C LEU A 174 10.25 1.41 14.43
N ILE A 175 9.72 0.19 14.56
CA ILE A 175 9.83 -0.85 13.53
C ILE A 175 9.15 -0.40 12.23
N ASP A 176 7.95 0.18 12.31
CA ASP A 176 7.25 0.73 11.14
C ASP A 176 8.07 1.84 10.47
N GLY A 177 8.68 2.73 11.26
CA GLY A 177 9.58 3.76 10.76
C GLY A 177 10.79 3.18 10.02
N TRP A 178 11.42 2.15 10.55
CA TRP A 178 12.54 1.47 9.89
C TRP A 178 12.10 0.76 8.61
N LYS A 179 10.97 0.05 8.62
CA LYS A 179 10.40 -0.61 7.43
C LYS A 179 10.01 0.39 6.35
N ASN A 180 9.41 1.53 6.70
CA ASN A 180 9.07 2.61 5.78
C ASN A 180 10.30 3.22 5.10
N ARG A 181 11.47 3.13 5.73
CA ARG A 181 12.78 3.49 5.14
C ARG A 181 13.47 2.34 4.40
N GLY A 182 12.83 1.18 4.33
CA GLY A 182 13.38 0.00 3.63
C GLY A 182 14.52 -0.69 4.39
N LEU A 183 14.59 -0.54 5.72
CA LEU A 183 15.66 -1.07 6.55
C LEU A 183 15.29 -2.44 7.14
N MET A 184 16.09 -3.45 6.81
CA MET A 184 16.07 -4.75 7.49
C MET A 184 16.69 -4.62 8.89
N PRO A 185 16.44 -5.56 9.84
CA PRO A 185 16.98 -5.48 11.20
C PRO A 185 18.48 -5.23 11.28
N SER A 186 19.26 -5.84 10.39
CA SER A 186 20.73 -5.68 10.31
C SER A 186 21.17 -4.33 9.76
N GLN A 187 20.28 -3.55 9.17
CA GLN A 187 20.56 -2.27 8.53
C GLN A 187 20.17 -1.07 9.39
N VAL A 188 19.52 -1.32 10.53
CA VAL A 188 19.12 -0.25 11.46
C VAL A 188 20.36 0.39 12.08
N PRO A 189 20.49 1.73 12.01
CA PRO A 189 21.63 2.43 12.60
C PRO A 189 21.74 2.16 14.12
N PRO A 190 22.93 1.88 14.65
CA PRO A 190 23.11 1.55 16.07
C PRO A 190 22.55 2.61 17.02
N GLY A 191 22.68 3.89 16.69
CA GLY A 191 22.12 5.00 17.49
C GLY A 191 20.59 4.96 17.59
N GLU A 192 19.90 4.59 16.52
CA GLU A 192 18.44 4.47 16.51
C GLU A 192 17.99 3.19 17.24
N ALA A 193 18.70 2.09 17.04
CA ALA A 193 18.43 0.84 17.76
C ALA A 193 18.63 1.00 19.27
N ALA A 194 19.51 1.93 19.70
CA ALA A 194 19.79 2.22 21.11
C ALA A 194 18.67 2.97 21.84
N VAL A 195 17.75 3.61 21.12
CA VAL A 195 16.68 4.44 21.72
C VAL A 195 15.70 3.61 22.55
N PHE A 196 15.47 2.33 22.22
CA PHE A 196 14.49 1.48 22.87
C PHE A 196 15.15 0.45 23.81
N ALA A 197 14.63 0.31 25.02
CA ALA A 197 14.97 -0.71 26.02
C ALA A 197 16.50 -0.85 26.23
N ASN A 198 17.20 0.28 26.43
CA ASN A 198 18.64 0.33 26.67
C ASN A 198 19.47 -0.37 25.56
N GLY A 199 19.11 -0.15 24.32
CA GLY A 199 19.82 -0.68 23.16
C GLY A 199 19.30 -2.02 22.61
N LYS A 200 18.19 -2.53 23.14
CA LYS A 200 17.60 -3.80 22.68
C LYS A 200 16.71 -3.67 21.42
N GLY A 201 16.45 -2.45 20.91
CA GLY A 201 15.53 -2.21 19.79
C GLY A 201 15.84 -3.04 18.55
N GLY A 202 17.08 -3.09 18.10
CA GLY A 202 17.49 -3.89 16.94
C GLY A 202 17.35 -5.41 17.17
N LYS A 203 17.71 -5.91 18.37
CA LYS A 203 17.50 -7.32 18.75
C LYS A 203 16.00 -7.68 18.72
N LEU A 204 15.16 -6.83 19.30
CA LEU A 204 13.71 -7.04 19.33
C LEU A 204 13.11 -7.03 17.92
N TYR A 205 13.60 -6.17 17.04
CA TYR A 205 13.17 -6.17 15.63
C TYR A 205 13.55 -7.49 14.94
N THR A 206 14.77 -8.00 15.16
CA THR A 206 15.19 -9.31 14.65
C THR A 206 14.28 -10.43 15.17
N SER A 207 14.05 -10.50 16.47
CA SER A 207 13.16 -11.49 17.09
C SER A 207 11.72 -11.39 16.59
N TYR A 208 11.25 -10.17 16.32
CA TYR A 208 9.94 -9.92 15.73
C TYR A 208 9.83 -10.51 14.32
N GLN A 209 10.82 -10.28 13.44
CA GLN A 209 10.84 -10.84 12.09
C GLN A 209 10.92 -12.37 12.09
N GLU A 210 11.73 -12.97 12.99
CA GLU A 210 11.79 -14.42 13.17
C GLU A 210 10.45 -15.00 13.62
N ARG A 211 9.76 -14.30 14.54
CA ARG A 211 8.47 -14.76 15.02
C ARG A 211 7.40 -14.69 13.94
N LEU A 212 7.39 -13.63 13.11
CA LEU A 212 6.50 -13.53 11.96
C LEU A 212 6.64 -14.72 11.01
N LYS A 213 7.86 -15.16 10.72
CA LYS A 213 8.12 -16.34 9.87
C LYS A 213 7.57 -17.63 10.48
N ILE A 214 7.76 -17.84 11.79
CA ILE A 214 7.20 -19.00 12.50
C ILE A 214 5.67 -19.02 12.42
N LEU A 215 5.03 -17.86 12.54
CA LEU A 215 3.58 -17.68 12.47
C LEU A 215 3.03 -17.70 11.05
N ASN A 216 3.87 -17.85 10.04
CA ASN A 216 3.51 -17.65 8.64
C ASN A 216 2.74 -16.32 8.45
N ALA A 217 3.29 -15.23 8.94
CA ALA A 217 2.68 -13.91 8.94
C ALA A 217 3.64 -12.84 8.41
N ALA A 218 3.08 -11.75 7.93
CA ALA A 218 3.78 -10.53 7.54
C ALA A 218 2.97 -9.32 8.03
N ASP A 219 3.59 -8.24 8.43
CA ASP A 219 2.89 -6.98 8.66
C ASP A 219 2.82 -6.12 7.38
N PHE A 220 2.17 -4.96 7.44
CA PHE A 220 2.03 -4.09 6.28
C PHE A 220 3.38 -3.61 5.72
N GLY A 221 4.35 -3.30 6.57
CA GLY A 221 5.69 -2.88 6.15
C GLY A 221 6.43 -3.99 5.40
N ASP A 222 6.26 -5.25 5.82
CA ASP A 222 6.88 -6.40 5.17
C ASP A 222 6.39 -6.62 3.75
N LEU A 223 5.15 -6.23 3.42
CA LEU A 223 4.61 -6.38 2.07
C LEU A 223 5.43 -5.68 1.00
N LEU A 224 6.19 -4.65 1.37
CA LEU A 224 7.10 -3.94 0.48
C LEU A 224 8.57 -4.26 0.80
N LEU A 225 8.94 -4.31 2.07
CA LEU A 225 10.30 -4.57 2.51
C LEU A 225 10.83 -5.91 1.99
N GLU A 226 10.05 -6.99 2.10
CA GLU A 226 10.42 -8.32 1.59
C GLU A 226 10.48 -8.34 0.06
N ASN A 227 9.63 -7.59 -0.65
CA ASN A 227 9.76 -7.43 -2.10
C ASN A 227 11.08 -6.76 -2.48
N ILE A 228 11.47 -5.67 -1.77
CA ILE A 228 12.74 -4.98 -2.01
C ILE A 228 13.92 -5.93 -1.77
N ARG A 229 13.87 -6.72 -0.69
CA ARG A 229 14.88 -7.72 -0.38
C ARG A 229 14.98 -8.78 -1.49
N ILE A 230 13.85 -9.39 -1.87
CA ILE A 230 13.78 -10.39 -2.93
C ILE A 230 14.34 -9.83 -4.26
N PHE A 231 13.96 -8.62 -4.64
CA PHE A 231 14.44 -8.01 -5.87
C PHE A 231 15.95 -7.72 -5.88
N ARG A 232 16.54 -7.45 -4.70
CA ARG A 232 18.00 -7.26 -4.56
C ARG A 232 18.76 -8.56 -4.54
N GLU A 233 18.24 -9.58 -3.86
CA GLU A 233 18.88 -10.89 -3.70
C GLU A 233 18.67 -11.81 -4.92
N HIS A 234 17.57 -11.60 -5.68
CA HIS A 234 17.18 -12.41 -6.85
C HIS A 234 16.96 -11.53 -8.09
N PRO A 235 18.04 -11.15 -8.80
CA PRO A 235 17.94 -10.28 -9.98
C PRO A 235 17.14 -10.88 -11.14
N ASP A 236 16.99 -12.18 -11.20
CA ASP A 236 16.15 -12.90 -12.17
C ASP A 236 14.66 -12.62 -11.93
N VAL A 237 14.21 -12.63 -10.68
CA VAL A 237 12.84 -12.23 -10.29
C VAL A 237 12.61 -10.77 -10.62
N LEU A 238 13.55 -9.88 -10.29
CA LEU A 238 13.44 -8.46 -10.63
C LEU A 238 13.29 -8.27 -12.14
N ARG A 239 14.14 -8.90 -12.96
CA ARG A 239 14.08 -8.85 -14.43
C ARG A 239 12.74 -9.33 -14.98
N GLN A 240 12.13 -10.35 -14.37
CA GLN A 240 10.81 -10.83 -14.77
C GLN A 240 9.75 -9.71 -14.69
N TYR A 241 9.74 -8.94 -13.58
CA TYR A 241 8.80 -7.82 -13.41
C TYR A 241 9.19 -6.59 -14.23
N GLN A 242 10.48 -6.31 -14.37
CA GLN A 242 10.96 -5.26 -15.25
C GLN A 242 10.55 -5.51 -16.71
N ASN A 243 10.63 -6.74 -17.20
CA ASN A 243 10.19 -7.10 -18.56
C ASN A 243 8.66 -7.10 -18.68
N ARG A 244 7.95 -7.50 -17.64
CA ARG A 244 6.47 -7.53 -17.64
C ARG A 244 5.89 -6.13 -17.69
N PHE A 245 6.35 -5.21 -16.84
CA PHE A 245 5.77 -3.87 -16.75
C PHE A 245 6.37 -2.95 -17.79
N LYS A 246 5.68 -2.81 -18.93
CA LYS A 246 6.06 -1.88 -19.99
C LYS A 246 5.77 -0.43 -19.63
N PHE A 247 4.74 -0.23 -18.82
CA PHE A 247 4.34 1.07 -18.27
C PHE A 247 4.12 0.98 -16.78
N ILE A 248 4.62 1.99 -16.06
CA ILE A 248 4.43 2.17 -14.62
C ILE A 248 3.75 3.53 -14.41
N LEU A 249 2.60 3.55 -13.74
CA LEU A 249 1.84 4.76 -13.46
C LEU A 249 1.64 4.89 -11.95
N VAL A 250 1.96 6.06 -11.42
CA VAL A 250 1.93 6.33 -9.98
C VAL A 250 1.07 7.55 -9.72
N ASP A 251 0.05 7.38 -8.89
CA ASP A 251 -0.80 8.48 -8.39
C ASP A 251 -0.33 8.92 -7.01
N GLU A 252 -0.52 10.21 -6.69
CA GLU A 252 -0.14 10.85 -5.42
C GLU A 252 1.33 10.58 -5.04
N TYR A 253 2.24 10.79 -5.99
CA TYR A 253 3.66 10.45 -5.83
C TYR A 253 4.35 11.17 -4.66
N GLN A 254 3.89 12.37 -4.27
CA GLN A 254 4.37 13.13 -3.13
C GLN A 254 4.15 12.43 -1.77
N ASP A 255 3.19 11.50 -1.70
CA ASP A 255 2.87 10.78 -0.47
C ASP A 255 3.64 9.47 -0.30
N THR A 256 4.58 9.17 -1.23
CA THR A 256 5.39 7.95 -1.18
C THR A 256 6.45 8.02 -0.08
N ASN A 257 6.59 6.92 0.68
CA ASN A 257 7.70 6.73 1.60
C ASN A 257 8.94 6.15 0.90
N VAL A 258 10.07 6.08 1.60
CA VAL A 258 11.34 5.59 1.04
C VAL A 258 11.23 4.15 0.53
N ALA A 259 10.53 3.25 1.23
CA ALA A 259 10.37 1.87 0.78
C ALA A 259 9.55 1.79 -0.54
N GLN A 260 8.47 2.57 -0.66
CA GLN A 260 7.68 2.67 -1.89
C GLN A 260 8.51 3.24 -3.05
N TYR A 261 9.29 4.27 -2.77
CA TYR A 261 10.21 4.86 -3.73
C TYR A 261 11.28 3.84 -4.18
N LEU A 262 11.94 3.12 -3.27
CA LEU A 262 12.94 2.11 -3.59
C LEU A 262 12.33 0.97 -4.43
N TRP A 263 11.13 0.53 -4.09
CA TRP A 263 10.40 -0.50 -4.83
C TRP A 263 10.11 -0.06 -6.28
N LEU A 264 9.64 1.19 -6.47
CA LEU A 264 9.43 1.77 -7.79
C LEU A 264 10.75 1.91 -8.58
N ARG A 265 11.81 2.40 -7.93
CA ARG A 265 13.14 2.57 -8.55
C ARG A 265 13.67 1.24 -9.10
N LEU A 266 13.55 0.16 -8.33
CA LEU A 266 13.98 -1.18 -8.79
C LEU A 266 13.17 -1.62 -10.01
N LEU A 267 11.86 -1.46 -10.01
CA LEU A 267 11.01 -1.86 -11.13
C LEU A 267 11.16 -0.98 -12.38
N ALA A 268 11.48 0.31 -12.19
CA ALA A 268 11.62 1.29 -13.26
C ALA A 268 13.01 1.31 -13.91
N GLN A 269 13.99 0.54 -13.42
CA GLN A 269 15.27 0.35 -14.08
C GLN A 269 15.12 -0.50 -15.34
N ALA A 270 15.91 -0.19 -16.37
CA ALA A 270 16.02 -1.10 -17.50
C ALA A 270 16.68 -2.41 -17.08
N PRO A 271 16.26 -3.56 -17.62
CA PRO A 271 16.92 -4.83 -17.35
C PRO A 271 18.39 -4.74 -17.76
N SER A 272 19.31 -4.95 -16.81
CA SER A 272 20.74 -5.01 -17.15
C SER A 272 20.98 -6.21 -18.07
N SER A 273 21.58 -5.98 -19.24
CA SER A 273 22.13 -7.05 -20.08
C SER A 273 23.18 -7.78 -19.25
N SER A 274 22.98 -9.05 -18.98
CA SER A 274 23.91 -9.87 -18.22
C SER A 274 25.19 -10.07 -19.03
N THR A 275 26.18 -9.23 -18.81
CA THR A 275 27.55 -9.60 -19.12
C THR A 275 27.99 -10.55 -18.01
N SER A 276 28.24 -11.79 -18.38
CA SER A 276 28.72 -12.87 -17.53
C SER A 276 29.87 -12.40 -16.64
N LEU A 277 29.67 -12.39 -15.33
CA LEU A 277 30.74 -12.37 -14.35
C LEU A 277 31.55 -13.68 -14.48
N ARG A 278 32.57 -13.69 -15.33
CA ARG A 278 33.66 -14.64 -15.21
C ARG A 278 34.42 -14.28 -13.95
N VAL A 279 34.25 -15.10 -12.93
CA VAL A 279 35.14 -15.12 -11.77
C VAL A 279 36.51 -15.55 -12.28
N ARG A 280 37.40 -14.61 -12.49
CA ARG A 280 38.84 -14.87 -12.62
C ARG A 280 39.43 -14.78 -11.22
N GLY A 281 39.68 -15.92 -10.62
CA GLY A 281 40.59 -16.02 -9.50
C GLY A 281 42.02 -15.80 -10.01
N GLU A 282 42.65 -14.72 -9.55
CA GLU A 282 44.13 -14.64 -9.57
C GLU A 282 44.59 -14.12 -8.22
N VAL A 283 45.37 -14.96 -7.58
CA VAL A 283 46.18 -14.72 -6.39
C VAL A 283 47.51 -14.09 -6.85
N GLY A 284 47.89 -12.97 -6.21
CA GLY A 284 49.22 -12.43 -6.38
C GLY A 284 49.44 -11.14 -5.56
N PRO A 285 50.67 -10.74 -5.20
CA PRO A 285 51.26 -11.02 -3.89
C PRO A 285 51.35 -9.75 -2.99
N ARG A 286 51.70 -10.02 -1.73
CA ARG A 286 51.95 -9.09 -0.62
C ARG A 286 52.92 -7.97 -0.94
N GLY A 287 52.56 -6.70 -0.61
CA GLY A 287 53.46 -5.57 -0.48
C GLY A 287 53.38 -5.01 0.96
N ASN A 288 54.53 -4.69 1.50
CA ASN A 288 54.87 -4.34 2.88
C ASN A 288 54.31 -3.00 3.36
N PRO A 289 54.14 -2.81 4.70
CA PRO A 289 53.74 -1.54 5.28
C PRO A 289 54.98 -0.75 5.67
N ASP A 290 55.00 0.51 5.31
CA ASP A 290 55.63 1.63 5.98
C ASP A 290 55.66 2.85 5.04
N ASP A 291 54.92 3.88 5.43
CA ASP A 291 55.36 5.26 5.33
C ASP A 291 54.35 6.16 6.05
N GLY A 292 54.88 6.84 7.07
CA GLY A 292 54.15 7.73 7.92
C GLY A 292 53.89 9.11 7.28
N ALA A 293 52.76 9.68 7.64
CA ALA A 293 52.54 11.12 7.58
C ALA A 293 51.59 11.58 8.69
N SER A 294 52.01 12.60 9.36
CA SER A 294 51.47 13.24 10.56
C SER A 294 50.11 13.92 10.38
N PRO A 295 49.40 14.19 11.48
CA PRO A 295 48.06 14.76 11.46
C PRO A 295 48.10 16.29 11.46
N GLN A 296 47.36 16.94 10.59
CA GLN A 296 47.02 18.35 10.75
C GLN A 296 45.59 18.67 10.34
N ALA A 297 44.90 19.31 11.30
CA ALA A 297 43.76 20.20 11.17
C ALA A 297 42.40 19.57 10.73
N ALA A 298 41.67 19.09 11.74
CA ALA A 298 40.22 18.93 11.64
C ALA A 298 39.53 20.30 11.71
N LEU A 299 39.02 20.78 10.59
CA LEU A 299 37.97 21.79 10.55
C LEU A 299 36.65 21.11 10.89
N LEU A 300 35.97 21.69 11.87
CA LEU A 300 34.64 21.28 12.33
C LEU A 300 33.62 21.41 11.20
N GLU A 301 33.38 20.34 10.50
CA GLU A 301 32.19 20.20 9.68
C GLU A 301 31.02 19.70 10.54
N ALA A 302 29.88 20.37 10.39
CA ALA A 302 28.63 19.97 11.05
C ALA A 302 28.31 18.50 10.73
N PRO A 303 27.68 17.74 11.66
CA PRO A 303 27.37 16.34 11.42
C PRO A 303 26.45 16.22 10.21
N PRO A 304 26.68 15.26 9.29
CA PRO A 304 25.80 15.05 8.14
C PRO A 304 24.41 14.64 8.64
N HIS A 305 23.40 15.25 8.05
CA HIS A 305 21.99 14.88 8.26
C HIS A 305 21.82 13.37 8.08
N PRO A 306 21.12 12.65 8.99
CA PRO A 306 21.05 11.18 8.98
C PRO A 306 20.34 10.57 7.77
N ASP A 307 19.75 11.37 6.89
CA ASP A 307 18.89 10.92 5.78
C ASP A 307 19.58 10.87 4.40
N ARG A 308 20.88 11.08 4.31
CA ARG A 308 21.60 10.86 3.05
C ARG A 308 22.02 9.40 2.94
N LEU A 309 21.19 8.59 2.27
CA LEU A 309 21.66 7.29 1.75
C LEU A 309 22.87 7.56 0.84
N PRO A 310 24.02 6.88 1.07
CA PRO A 310 25.21 7.10 0.25
C PRO A 310 24.88 6.73 -1.20
N ALA A 311 25.24 7.62 -2.12
CA ALA A 311 25.10 7.42 -3.57
C ALA A 311 25.75 6.11 -4.07
N SER A 312 26.66 5.52 -3.28
CA SER A 312 27.30 4.22 -3.52
C SER A 312 26.35 3.01 -3.42
N ALA A 313 25.17 3.14 -2.82
CA ALA A 313 24.19 2.03 -2.77
C ALA A 313 23.57 1.74 -4.17
N PHE A 314 23.76 2.62 -5.14
CA PHE A 314 23.22 2.51 -6.50
C PHE A 314 24.27 2.60 -7.62
N ALA A 315 25.55 2.70 -7.28
CA ALA A 315 26.66 2.77 -8.24
C ALA A 315 27.13 1.38 -8.65
N ASN A 316 26.36 0.68 -9.46
CA ASN A 316 26.85 -0.39 -10.34
C ASN A 316 26.36 -0.14 -11.77
N ALA A 317 26.84 0.95 -12.37
CA ALA A 317 26.90 1.09 -13.82
C ALA A 317 28.37 0.97 -14.19
N SER A 318 28.77 -0.20 -14.70
CA SER A 318 30.07 -0.42 -15.31
C SER A 318 30.25 0.57 -16.44
N ALA A 319 31.26 1.42 -16.35
CA ALA A 319 31.78 2.17 -17.50
C ALA A 319 32.64 1.21 -18.30
N ASP A 320 32.28 0.96 -19.54
CA ASP A 320 33.19 0.34 -20.51
C ASP A 320 34.26 1.34 -20.92
N GLU A 321 35.49 0.84 -21.15
CA GLU A 321 36.71 1.63 -21.42
C GLU A 321 36.68 2.54 -22.67
N ASN A 322 35.56 2.58 -23.40
CA ASN A 322 35.41 3.37 -24.63
C ASN A 322 34.50 4.60 -24.52
N GLY A 323 34.10 5.04 -23.32
CA GLY A 323 33.49 6.37 -23.13
C GLY A 323 32.12 6.62 -23.75
N GLU A 324 31.55 5.72 -24.53
CA GLU A 324 30.18 5.77 -25.03
C GLU A 324 29.26 4.99 -24.10
N ARG A 325 28.62 5.71 -23.19
CA ARG A 325 27.49 5.14 -22.40
C ARG A 325 26.34 4.86 -23.37
N GLU A 326 26.18 3.60 -23.76
CA GLU A 326 24.95 3.15 -24.37
C GLU A 326 23.84 3.47 -23.37
N LYS A 327 23.03 4.49 -23.66
CA LYS A 327 21.92 4.91 -22.80
C LYS A 327 20.95 3.73 -22.74
N ALA A 328 20.96 3.01 -21.62
CA ALA A 328 19.95 1.98 -21.38
C ALA A 328 18.56 2.59 -21.64
N PRO A 329 17.67 1.87 -22.35
CA PRO A 329 16.37 2.40 -22.73
C PRO A 329 15.61 2.84 -21.49
N LEU A 330 15.18 4.11 -21.47
CA LEU A 330 14.42 4.67 -20.36
C LEU A 330 13.09 3.93 -20.20
N LYS A 331 12.75 3.60 -18.96
CA LYS A 331 11.47 2.95 -18.64
C LYS A 331 10.32 3.96 -18.75
N ASN A 332 9.17 3.52 -19.25
CA ASN A 332 7.97 4.35 -19.34
C ASN A 332 7.30 4.44 -17.96
N ILE A 333 7.82 5.31 -17.10
CA ILE A 333 7.23 5.64 -15.80
C ILE A 333 6.56 7.00 -15.88
N CYS A 334 5.33 7.10 -15.40
CA CYS A 334 4.59 8.35 -15.28
C CYS A 334 4.13 8.52 -13.83
N CYS A 335 4.71 9.48 -13.14
CA CYS A 335 4.32 9.86 -11.79
C CYS A 335 3.46 11.13 -11.83
N VAL A 336 2.31 11.08 -11.16
CA VAL A 336 1.42 12.23 -11.00
C VAL A 336 1.42 12.60 -9.51
N GLY A 337 1.62 13.88 -9.21
CA GLY A 337 1.68 14.33 -7.83
C GLY A 337 1.57 15.83 -7.69
N ASP A 338 1.51 16.26 -6.45
CA ASP A 338 1.39 17.64 -6.03
C ASP A 338 2.24 17.86 -4.77
N ASP A 339 3.41 18.45 -4.91
CA ASP A 339 4.30 18.77 -3.80
C ASP A 339 3.61 19.64 -2.71
N ASP A 340 2.67 20.49 -3.10
CA ASP A 340 1.87 21.32 -2.19
C ASP A 340 0.84 20.52 -1.37
N GLN A 341 0.53 19.27 -1.75
CA GLN A 341 -0.40 18.38 -1.05
C GLN A 341 0.29 17.27 -0.25
N SER A 342 1.59 17.35 0.00
CA SER A 342 2.30 16.38 0.84
C SER A 342 1.94 16.56 2.31
N ILE A 343 0.89 15.86 2.77
CA ILE A 343 0.35 15.94 4.13
C ILE A 343 0.55 14.66 4.95
N TYR A 344 1.25 13.66 4.41
CA TYR A 344 1.49 12.37 5.06
C TYR A 344 2.91 12.18 5.59
N GLY A 345 3.68 13.27 5.80
CA GLY A 345 5.02 13.20 6.41
C GLY A 345 5.04 12.45 7.74
N TRP A 346 3.99 12.60 8.57
CA TRP A 346 3.82 11.86 9.81
C TRP A 346 3.62 10.33 9.63
N ARG A 347 3.36 9.86 8.41
CA ARG A 347 3.34 8.45 8.01
C ARG A 347 4.62 8.02 7.29
N GLY A 348 5.67 8.84 7.30
CA GLY A 348 6.93 8.59 6.63
C GLY A 348 6.93 8.90 5.14
N ALA A 349 5.97 9.70 4.64
CA ALA A 349 6.03 10.23 3.28
C ALA A 349 7.18 11.22 3.15
N GLU A 350 7.89 11.14 2.02
CA GLU A 350 9.07 11.95 1.72
C GLU A 350 8.80 12.80 0.48
N VAL A 351 8.54 14.11 0.69
CA VAL A 351 8.32 15.04 -0.43
C VAL A 351 9.53 15.13 -1.36
N ASP A 352 10.71 14.89 -0.85
CA ASP A 352 11.95 14.83 -1.62
C ASP A 352 11.90 13.83 -2.79
N ASN A 353 11.06 12.80 -2.72
CA ASN A 353 10.89 11.85 -3.81
C ASN A 353 10.38 12.52 -5.09
N ILE A 354 9.41 13.44 -4.99
CA ILE A 354 8.92 14.18 -6.15
C ILE A 354 9.90 15.29 -6.57
N LEU A 355 10.55 15.95 -5.60
CA LEU A 355 11.52 17.00 -5.88
C LEU A 355 12.76 16.50 -6.64
N ARG A 356 13.18 15.25 -6.40
CA ARG A 356 14.35 14.61 -7.02
C ARG A 356 14.02 13.82 -8.28
N PHE A 357 12.78 13.85 -8.79
CA PHE A 357 12.36 13.00 -9.90
C PHE A 357 13.23 13.13 -11.15
N GLU A 358 13.58 14.36 -11.57
CA GLU A 358 14.42 14.60 -12.74
C GLU A 358 15.86 14.10 -12.56
N HIS A 359 16.38 14.18 -11.33
CA HIS A 359 17.68 13.60 -10.99
C HIS A 359 17.64 12.06 -11.05
N ASP A 360 16.57 11.46 -10.56
CA ASP A 360 16.41 10.01 -10.47
C ASP A 360 16.06 9.36 -11.82
N PHE A 361 15.42 10.12 -12.69
CA PHE A 361 15.03 9.71 -14.04
C PHE A 361 15.51 10.75 -15.04
N PRO A 362 16.83 10.73 -15.41
CA PRO A 362 17.41 11.69 -16.32
C PRO A 362 16.68 11.71 -17.67
N GLY A 363 16.36 12.91 -18.15
CA GLY A 363 15.58 13.11 -19.37
C GLY A 363 14.07 13.01 -19.16
N ALA A 364 13.60 13.02 -17.91
CA ALA A 364 12.18 13.06 -17.60
C ALA A 364 11.53 14.34 -18.16
N LYS A 365 10.32 14.17 -18.70
CA LYS A 365 9.49 15.30 -19.13
C LYS A 365 8.60 15.74 -17.98
N VAL A 366 8.71 17.01 -17.58
CA VAL A 366 7.88 17.62 -16.55
C VAL A 366 6.74 18.40 -17.18
N ILE A 367 5.51 18.02 -16.89
CA ILE A 367 4.28 18.67 -17.39
C ILE A 367 3.53 19.24 -16.18
N ARG A 368 3.16 20.54 -16.26
CA ARG A 368 2.46 21.24 -15.19
C ARG A 368 0.98 21.38 -15.53
N LEU A 369 0.09 20.91 -14.64
CA LEU A 369 -1.35 21.12 -14.73
C LEU A 369 -1.74 22.23 -13.75
N GLU A 370 -2.00 23.40 -14.27
CA GLU A 370 -2.27 24.60 -13.47
C GLU A 370 -3.74 25.07 -13.53
N ARG A 371 -4.50 24.60 -14.53
CA ARG A 371 -5.91 24.94 -14.66
C ARG A 371 -6.74 24.11 -13.68
N ASN A 372 -7.32 24.80 -12.70
CA ASN A 372 -8.21 24.22 -11.69
C ASN A 372 -9.66 24.24 -12.17
N TYR A 373 -10.37 23.13 -11.97
CA TYR A 373 -11.77 22.92 -12.34
C TYR A 373 -12.67 22.63 -11.12
N ARG A 374 -12.13 22.74 -9.90
CA ARG A 374 -12.83 22.39 -8.67
C ARG A 374 -13.30 23.59 -7.90
N SER A 375 -12.47 24.61 -7.82
CA SER A 375 -12.63 25.70 -6.86
C SER A 375 -12.89 27.04 -7.55
N THR A 376 -13.73 27.87 -6.93
CA THR A 376 -13.95 29.26 -7.34
C THR A 376 -12.70 30.13 -7.09
N GLY A 377 -12.69 31.32 -7.69
CA GLY A 377 -11.52 32.21 -7.65
C GLY A 377 -11.08 32.60 -6.24
N HIS A 378 -12.03 32.91 -5.33
CA HIS A 378 -11.71 33.30 -3.95
C HIS A 378 -11.09 32.17 -3.12
N ILE A 379 -11.59 30.94 -3.27
CA ILE A 379 -11.01 29.74 -2.61
C ILE A 379 -9.59 29.53 -3.09
N LEU A 380 -9.38 29.61 -4.41
CA LEU A 380 -8.08 29.37 -5.02
C LEU A 380 -7.06 30.44 -4.64
N ALA A 381 -7.48 31.71 -4.58
CA ALA A 381 -6.63 32.81 -4.14
C ALA A 381 -6.16 32.63 -2.69
N ALA A 382 -7.09 32.28 -1.78
CA ALA A 382 -6.77 32.03 -0.38
C ALA A 382 -5.78 30.86 -0.23
N ALA A 383 -6.03 29.74 -0.92
CA ALA A 383 -5.14 28.56 -0.90
C ALA A 383 -3.77 28.89 -1.49
N SER A 384 -3.69 29.60 -2.61
CA SER A 384 -2.44 29.99 -3.26
C SER A 384 -1.61 30.93 -2.39
N TYR A 385 -2.27 31.88 -1.71
CA TYR A 385 -1.59 32.77 -0.77
C TYR A 385 -1.00 31.99 0.42
N LEU A 386 -1.78 31.08 1.00
CA LEU A 386 -1.32 30.26 2.13
C LEU A 386 -0.09 29.41 1.75
N ILE A 387 -0.16 28.70 0.63
CA ILE A 387 0.90 27.77 0.21
C ILE A 387 2.18 28.48 -0.26
N ALA A 388 2.08 29.75 -0.65
CA ALA A 388 3.24 30.56 -1.05
C ALA A 388 4.28 30.75 0.06
N HIS A 389 3.89 30.55 1.33
CA HIS A 389 4.79 30.63 2.47
C HIS A 389 5.66 29.38 2.66
N ASN A 390 5.38 28.30 1.95
CA ASN A 390 6.23 27.10 1.99
C ASN A 390 7.47 27.30 1.09
N GLU A 391 8.65 27.03 1.65
CA GLU A 391 9.92 27.02 0.93
C GLU A 391 10.15 25.68 0.20
N GLY A 392 10.98 25.67 -0.84
CA GLY A 392 11.40 24.45 -1.53
C GLY A 392 10.37 23.85 -2.50
N ARG A 393 9.32 24.59 -2.87
CA ARG A 393 8.31 24.16 -3.84
C ARG A 393 8.85 24.07 -5.26
N LEU A 394 8.33 23.12 -6.06
CA LEU A 394 8.63 23.03 -7.50
C LEU A 394 8.00 24.18 -8.32
N GLY A 395 7.16 24.99 -7.70
CA GLY A 395 6.55 26.18 -8.28
C GLY A 395 5.51 25.86 -9.34
N LYS A 396 4.25 26.14 -9.01
CA LYS A 396 3.10 26.15 -9.91
C LYS A 396 2.13 27.22 -9.46
N THR A 397 1.38 27.79 -10.40
CA THR A 397 0.34 28.81 -10.11
C THR A 397 -0.99 28.29 -10.58
N LEU A 398 -1.86 27.94 -9.63
CA LEU A 398 -3.20 27.49 -9.97
C LEU A 398 -4.06 28.66 -10.44
N ARG A 399 -4.77 28.45 -11.53
CA ARG A 399 -5.69 29.42 -12.13
C ARG A 399 -7.04 28.76 -12.42
N THR A 400 -8.10 29.49 -12.28
CA THR A 400 -9.44 29.09 -12.70
C THR A 400 -9.99 30.09 -13.71
N GLU A 401 -10.80 29.61 -14.63
CA GLU A 401 -11.58 30.45 -15.55
C GLU A 401 -13.03 30.60 -15.05
N ASP A 402 -13.36 29.96 -13.91
CA ASP A 402 -14.67 30.05 -13.29
C ASP A 402 -14.88 31.38 -12.57
N VAL A 403 -16.13 31.64 -12.18
CA VAL A 403 -16.54 32.83 -11.43
C VAL A 403 -15.77 32.94 -10.11
N ALA A 404 -15.63 34.18 -9.62
CA ALA A 404 -14.94 34.45 -8.35
C ALA A 404 -15.54 33.68 -7.17
N GLY A 405 -16.84 33.42 -7.18
CA GLY A 405 -17.59 32.76 -6.13
C GLY A 405 -17.76 33.64 -4.88
N GLU A 406 -18.26 33.05 -3.81
CA GLU A 406 -18.35 33.69 -2.51
C GLU A 406 -16.98 33.75 -1.82
N LYS A 407 -16.80 34.74 -0.96
CA LYS A 407 -15.58 34.89 -0.16
C LYS A 407 -15.54 33.81 0.92
N VAL A 408 -14.32 33.35 1.26
CA VAL A 408 -14.10 32.47 2.41
C VAL A 408 -14.43 33.22 3.70
N THR A 409 -15.34 32.69 4.50
CA THR A 409 -15.71 33.22 5.81
C THR A 409 -14.87 32.53 6.90
N VAL A 410 -14.35 33.31 7.84
CA VAL A 410 -13.62 32.83 9.02
C VAL A 410 -14.42 33.19 10.25
N THR A 411 -14.86 32.19 11.01
CA THR A 411 -15.66 32.33 12.21
C THR A 411 -14.95 31.73 13.41
N GLY A 412 -14.95 32.40 14.54
CA GLY A 412 -14.49 31.88 15.82
C GLY A 412 -15.69 31.47 16.68
N ALA A 413 -15.57 30.35 17.39
CA ALA A 413 -16.52 29.91 18.39
C ALA A 413 -15.83 29.80 19.76
N TRP A 414 -16.58 29.93 20.85
CA TRP A 414 -16.03 29.84 22.21
C TRP A 414 -15.73 28.39 22.62
N ASP A 415 -16.55 27.46 22.15
CA ASP A 415 -16.42 26.03 22.43
C ASP A 415 -16.96 25.19 21.26
N SER A 416 -16.80 23.88 21.36
CA SER A 416 -17.23 22.91 20.32
C SER A 416 -18.75 22.80 20.21
N GLU A 417 -19.51 23.07 21.29
CA GLU A 417 -20.97 23.03 21.26
C GLU A 417 -21.53 24.22 20.48
N GLU A 418 -20.98 25.44 20.71
CA GLU A 418 -21.33 26.63 19.94
C GLU A 418 -20.97 26.45 18.46
N GLU A 419 -19.79 25.91 18.17
CA GLU A 419 -19.39 25.59 16.79
C GLU A 419 -20.39 24.64 16.11
N ALA A 420 -20.74 23.53 16.77
CA ALA A 420 -21.67 22.54 16.22
C ALA A 420 -23.09 23.12 16.03
N ARG A 421 -23.52 24.02 16.94
CA ARG A 421 -24.80 24.70 16.83
C ARG A 421 -24.81 25.65 15.62
N ALA A 422 -23.79 26.48 15.48
CA ALA A 422 -23.71 27.46 14.37
C ALA A 422 -23.64 26.73 13.01
N ILE A 423 -22.87 25.65 12.90
CA ILE A 423 -22.81 24.82 11.68
C ILE A 423 -24.17 24.14 11.41
N GLY A 424 -24.87 23.66 12.44
CA GLY A 424 -26.20 23.07 12.28
C GLY A 424 -27.21 24.07 11.73
N GLU A 425 -27.21 25.30 12.23
CA GLU A 425 -28.08 26.41 11.75
C GLU A 425 -27.74 26.78 10.30
N GLU A 426 -26.46 26.86 9.94
CA GLU A 426 -26.02 27.13 8.57
C GLU A 426 -26.47 26.03 7.60
N LEU A 427 -26.38 24.74 7.99
CA LEU A 427 -26.86 23.63 7.17
C LEU A 427 -28.37 23.69 6.92
N GLU A 428 -29.17 24.04 7.94
CA GLU A 428 -30.60 24.21 7.77
C GLU A 428 -30.91 25.40 6.85
N GLU A 429 -30.12 26.47 6.91
CA GLU A 429 -30.28 27.64 6.01
C GLU A 429 -29.92 27.29 4.56
N LEU A 430 -28.80 26.57 4.34
CA LEU A 430 -28.40 26.07 3.02
C LEU A 430 -29.48 25.17 2.43
N GLN A 431 -30.05 24.25 3.23
CA GLN A 431 -31.14 23.39 2.79
C GLN A 431 -32.40 24.18 2.41
N ARG A 432 -32.74 25.25 3.17
CA ARG A 432 -33.85 26.16 2.83
C ARG A 432 -33.59 26.92 1.52
N LYS A 433 -32.31 27.22 1.21
CA LYS A 433 -31.91 27.86 -0.06
C LYS A 433 -31.90 26.86 -1.23
N GLY A 434 -32.15 25.55 -0.98
CA GLY A 434 -32.24 24.52 -2.01
C GLY A 434 -30.95 23.75 -2.23
N GLU A 435 -29.92 23.98 -1.40
CA GLU A 435 -28.66 23.20 -1.46
C GLU A 435 -28.88 21.78 -0.96
N LYS A 436 -28.16 20.84 -1.56
CA LYS A 436 -28.28 19.43 -1.19
C LYS A 436 -27.25 19.07 -0.14
N LEU A 437 -27.70 18.45 0.96
CA LEU A 437 -26.82 17.97 2.03
C LEU A 437 -25.73 17.02 1.52
N ASN A 438 -26.01 16.23 0.46
CA ASN A 438 -25.02 15.33 -0.16
C ASN A 438 -23.84 16.08 -0.83
N GLU A 439 -23.96 17.38 -1.06
CA GLU A 439 -22.93 18.21 -1.68
C GLU A 439 -22.19 19.06 -0.64
N THR A 440 -22.54 18.89 0.66
CA THR A 440 -21.93 19.60 1.78
C THR A 440 -21.03 18.66 2.58
N ALA A 441 -19.87 19.15 3.01
CA ALA A 441 -18.93 18.38 3.84
C ALA A 441 -18.36 19.25 4.96
N ILE A 442 -18.21 18.65 6.15
CA ILE A 442 -17.51 19.24 7.30
C ILE A 442 -16.20 18.52 7.46
N LEU A 443 -15.08 19.26 7.41
CA LEU A 443 -13.74 18.73 7.56
C LEU A 443 -13.27 19.00 8.99
N VAL A 444 -12.86 17.94 9.70
CA VAL A 444 -12.32 18.01 11.06
C VAL A 444 -10.87 17.56 11.09
N ARG A 445 -10.08 18.13 12.00
CA ARG A 445 -8.66 17.77 12.15
C ARG A 445 -8.47 16.42 12.84
N ALA A 446 -9.35 16.06 13.76
CA ALA A 446 -9.26 14.84 14.55
C ALA A 446 -10.66 14.23 14.80
N SER A 447 -10.69 12.90 14.95
CA SER A 447 -11.94 12.15 15.09
C SER A 447 -12.76 12.54 16.32
N TYR A 448 -12.11 12.94 17.41
CA TYR A 448 -12.82 13.36 18.64
C TYR A 448 -13.70 14.61 18.41
N GLN A 449 -13.37 15.46 17.43
CA GLN A 449 -14.15 16.65 17.10
C GLN A 449 -15.50 16.31 16.44
N MET A 450 -15.66 15.10 15.91
CA MET A 450 -16.90 14.71 15.21
C MET A 450 -18.09 14.55 16.16
N ARG A 451 -17.84 14.20 17.41
CA ARG A 451 -18.89 13.86 18.38
C ARG A 451 -19.92 14.96 18.56
N GLU A 452 -19.47 16.21 18.77
CA GLU A 452 -20.37 17.35 19.00
C GLU A 452 -21.27 17.62 17.76
N PHE A 453 -20.71 17.45 16.55
CA PHE A 453 -21.50 17.55 15.32
C PHE A 453 -22.51 16.41 15.20
N GLU A 454 -22.12 15.17 15.51
CA GLU A 454 -23.01 14.00 15.49
C GLU A 454 -24.19 14.18 16.45
N ASP A 455 -23.93 14.56 17.71
CA ASP A 455 -24.95 14.82 18.73
C ASP A 455 -25.91 15.93 18.29
N ARG A 456 -25.38 17.02 17.69
CA ARG A 456 -26.20 18.10 17.16
C ARG A 456 -27.06 17.67 15.98
N PHE A 457 -26.50 16.93 15.02
CA PHE A 457 -27.25 16.48 13.84
C PHE A 457 -28.35 15.47 14.19
N VAL A 458 -28.12 14.59 15.16
CA VAL A 458 -29.16 13.73 15.71
C VAL A 458 -30.29 14.56 16.30
N THR A 459 -29.97 15.60 17.07
CA THR A 459 -30.97 16.50 17.68
C THR A 459 -31.79 17.24 16.62
N LEU A 460 -31.17 17.68 15.52
CA LEU A 460 -31.83 18.39 14.42
C LEU A 460 -32.53 17.44 13.42
N GLY A 461 -32.31 16.12 13.53
CA GLY A 461 -32.78 15.15 12.54
C GLY A 461 -32.11 15.27 11.17
N LEU A 462 -30.91 15.87 11.09
CA LEU A 462 -30.14 15.99 9.86
C LEU A 462 -29.45 14.68 9.52
N PRO A 463 -29.65 14.11 8.31
CA PRO A 463 -28.94 12.91 7.91
C PRO A 463 -27.47 13.25 7.61
N TYR A 464 -26.57 12.47 8.21
CA TYR A 464 -25.12 12.63 8.00
C TYR A 464 -24.42 11.30 7.81
N ARG A 465 -23.19 11.34 7.31
CA ARG A 465 -22.32 10.19 7.17
C ARG A 465 -20.90 10.53 7.62
N VAL A 466 -20.39 9.80 8.60
CA VAL A 466 -19.00 9.90 9.03
C VAL A 466 -18.08 9.20 8.03
N ILE A 467 -17.09 9.94 7.53
CA ILE A 467 -16.04 9.42 6.64
C ILE A 467 -14.75 9.30 7.45
N GLY A 468 -14.18 8.09 7.53
CA GLY A 468 -12.95 7.84 8.30
C GLY A 468 -13.15 7.55 9.79
N GLY A 469 -14.39 7.33 10.23
CA GLY A 469 -14.67 6.76 11.56
C GLY A 469 -14.17 5.31 11.68
N PRO A 470 -14.32 4.68 12.86
CA PRO A 470 -13.92 3.29 13.09
C PRO A 470 -14.45 2.38 11.98
N ARG A 471 -13.56 1.70 11.27
CA ARG A 471 -13.98 0.84 10.17
C ARG A 471 -14.78 -0.34 10.72
N PHE A 472 -15.76 -0.82 9.98
CA PHE A 472 -16.57 -1.99 10.34
C PHE A 472 -15.69 -3.17 10.82
N TYR A 473 -14.59 -3.45 10.10
CA TYR A 473 -13.67 -4.53 10.45
C TYR A 473 -12.76 -4.24 11.67
N GLU A 474 -12.78 -3.03 12.23
CA GLU A 474 -12.02 -2.65 13.43
C GLU A 474 -12.84 -2.84 14.72
N ARG A 475 -14.12 -3.10 14.60
CA ARG A 475 -15.00 -3.38 15.73
C ARG A 475 -14.61 -4.71 16.38
N ALA A 476 -14.68 -4.76 17.71
CA ALA A 476 -14.24 -5.92 18.48
C ALA A 476 -14.99 -7.20 18.07
N GLU A 477 -16.32 -7.09 17.93
CA GLU A 477 -17.19 -8.19 17.54
C GLU A 477 -16.87 -8.74 16.14
N ILE A 478 -16.50 -7.88 15.20
CA ILE A 478 -16.14 -8.30 13.85
C ILE A 478 -14.74 -8.95 13.83
N ARG A 479 -13.81 -8.41 14.63
CA ARG A 479 -12.46 -9.00 14.76
C ARG A 479 -12.50 -10.39 15.41
N ASP A 480 -13.36 -10.59 16.41
CA ASP A 480 -13.52 -11.90 17.05
C ASP A 480 -14.10 -12.91 16.05
N ALA A 481 -15.16 -12.54 15.32
CA ALA A 481 -15.74 -13.37 14.27
C ALA A 481 -14.71 -13.74 13.19
N LEU A 482 -13.96 -12.74 12.70
CA LEU A 482 -12.90 -12.97 11.73
C LEU A 482 -11.77 -13.86 12.29
N ALA A 483 -11.45 -13.76 13.59
CA ALA A 483 -10.41 -14.58 14.19
C ALA A 483 -10.76 -16.07 14.16
N TYR A 484 -12.03 -16.45 14.37
CA TYR A 484 -12.47 -17.83 14.16
C TYR A 484 -12.18 -18.31 12.73
N LEU A 485 -12.58 -17.54 11.72
CA LEU A 485 -12.37 -17.90 10.32
C LEU A 485 -10.87 -17.93 9.94
N ARG A 486 -10.06 -17.03 10.52
CA ARG A 486 -8.60 -17.03 10.34
C ARG A 486 -7.97 -18.32 10.88
N VAL A 487 -8.35 -18.78 12.07
CA VAL A 487 -7.84 -20.04 12.65
C VAL A 487 -8.27 -21.26 11.84
N ILE A 488 -9.47 -21.24 11.26
CA ILE A 488 -9.92 -22.30 10.34
C ILE A 488 -9.05 -22.34 9.10
N ASN A 489 -8.80 -21.18 8.48
CA ASN A 489 -7.98 -21.05 7.28
C ASN A 489 -6.49 -21.37 7.53
N SER A 490 -5.98 -21.05 8.74
CA SER A 490 -4.59 -21.29 9.11
C SER A 490 -4.45 -21.63 10.59
N SER A 491 -4.09 -22.88 10.90
CA SER A 491 -3.80 -23.31 12.28
C SER A 491 -2.55 -22.64 12.87
N ALA A 492 -1.75 -21.99 12.05
CA ALA A 492 -0.56 -21.27 12.49
C ALA A 492 -0.84 -19.81 12.90
N ASP A 493 -2.10 -19.36 12.85
CA ASP A 493 -2.47 -18.01 13.25
C ASP A 493 -2.66 -17.91 14.77
N ASP A 494 -1.53 -17.83 15.48
CA ASP A 494 -1.48 -17.78 16.95
C ASP A 494 -2.26 -16.61 17.52
N LEU A 495 -2.21 -15.43 16.87
CA LEU A 495 -2.86 -14.22 17.37
C LEU A 495 -4.40 -14.32 17.25
N ALA A 496 -4.88 -14.91 16.16
CA ALA A 496 -6.30 -15.19 16.00
C ALA A 496 -6.76 -16.24 17.03
N PHE A 497 -5.98 -17.29 17.25
CA PHE A 497 -6.32 -18.31 18.24
C PHE A 497 -6.30 -17.76 19.67
N GLU A 498 -5.28 -17.01 20.07
CA GLU A 498 -5.20 -16.36 21.37
C GLU A 498 -6.40 -15.42 21.61
N ARG A 499 -6.84 -14.72 20.58
CA ARG A 499 -7.97 -13.80 20.66
C ARG A 499 -9.25 -14.53 21.04
N ILE A 500 -9.50 -15.71 20.45
CA ILE A 500 -10.79 -16.39 20.58
C ILE A 500 -10.79 -17.61 21.52
N VAL A 501 -9.65 -18.03 22.03
CA VAL A 501 -9.53 -19.24 22.87
C VAL A 501 -10.47 -19.19 24.08
N ASN A 502 -10.73 -18.00 24.63
CA ASN A 502 -11.65 -17.78 25.75
C ASN A 502 -12.76 -16.76 25.43
N VAL A 503 -13.10 -16.59 24.16
CA VAL A 503 -14.23 -15.76 23.69
C VAL A 503 -15.10 -16.62 22.78
N PRO A 504 -16.33 -16.97 23.19
CA PRO A 504 -16.97 -16.77 24.50
C PRO A 504 -16.21 -17.40 25.68
N LYS A 505 -16.57 -17.03 26.90
CA LYS A 505 -15.88 -17.51 28.11
C LYS A 505 -15.98 -19.03 28.27
N ARG A 506 -14.84 -19.73 28.15
CA ARG A 506 -14.73 -21.20 28.29
C ARG A 506 -13.99 -21.63 29.57
N GLY A 507 -13.61 -20.66 30.42
CA GLY A 507 -12.82 -20.92 31.60
C GLY A 507 -11.33 -21.18 31.30
N LEU A 508 -10.87 -20.78 30.12
CA LEU A 508 -9.48 -20.82 29.69
C LEU A 508 -8.82 -19.45 29.98
N GLY A 509 -8.46 -19.21 31.24
CA GLY A 509 -7.89 -17.94 31.67
C GLY A 509 -6.41 -17.78 31.30
N ASP A 510 -5.83 -16.63 31.68
CA ASP A 510 -4.47 -16.21 31.34
C ASP A 510 -3.40 -17.25 31.68
N ALA A 511 -3.53 -17.97 32.80
CA ALA A 511 -2.59 -19.02 33.17
C ALA A 511 -2.57 -20.18 32.15
N THR A 512 -3.74 -20.54 31.56
CA THR A 512 -3.83 -21.55 30.52
C THR A 512 -3.17 -21.04 29.23
N VAL A 513 -3.47 -19.80 28.84
CA VAL A 513 -2.88 -19.17 27.66
C VAL A 513 -1.37 -19.08 27.79
N GLN A 514 -0.87 -18.70 28.97
CA GLN A 514 0.58 -18.65 29.23
C GLN A 514 1.25 -20.03 29.10
N LEU A 515 0.62 -21.08 29.63
CA LEU A 515 1.09 -22.45 29.48
C LEU A 515 1.20 -22.86 28.00
N LEU A 516 0.20 -22.52 27.20
CA LEU A 516 0.21 -22.77 25.75
C LEU A 516 1.36 -22.03 25.07
N HIS A 517 1.61 -20.77 25.41
CA HIS A 517 2.75 -20.00 24.89
C HIS A 517 4.09 -20.61 25.27
N ASP A 518 4.25 -21.06 26.52
CA ASP A 518 5.48 -21.70 26.96
C ASP A 518 5.75 -23.01 26.21
N HIS A 519 4.70 -23.81 25.99
CA HIS A 519 4.79 -25.05 25.24
C HIS A 519 5.10 -24.80 23.74
N ALA A 520 4.42 -23.81 23.14
CA ALA A 520 4.63 -23.42 21.75
C ALA A 520 6.08 -22.92 21.51
N ARG A 521 6.60 -22.08 22.43
CA ARG A 521 7.99 -21.57 22.38
C ARG A 521 9.02 -22.66 22.53
N LYS A 522 8.86 -23.55 23.52
CA LYS A 522 9.80 -24.68 23.76
C LYS A 522 9.90 -25.60 22.55
N ARG A 523 8.78 -25.88 21.89
CA ARG A 523 8.71 -26.81 20.75
C ARG A 523 8.81 -26.13 19.39
N ARG A 524 8.78 -24.80 19.32
CA ARG A 524 8.75 -23.98 18.09
C ARG A 524 7.59 -24.37 17.16
N ILE A 525 6.41 -24.56 17.75
CA ILE A 525 5.17 -24.90 17.03
C ILE A 525 4.13 -23.79 17.22
N PRO A 526 3.11 -23.69 16.34
CA PRO A 526 1.99 -22.79 16.49
C PRO A 526 1.20 -23.05 17.79
N LEU A 527 0.52 -22.02 18.29
CA LEU A 527 -0.25 -22.07 19.54
C LEU A 527 -1.39 -23.08 19.50
N PHE A 528 -2.06 -23.22 18.35
CA PHE A 528 -3.11 -24.22 18.15
C PHE A 528 -2.56 -25.66 18.23
N GLU A 529 -1.39 -25.92 17.66
CA GLU A 529 -0.71 -27.20 17.76
C GLU A 529 -0.18 -27.47 19.18
N ALA A 530 0.23 -26.42 19.89
CA ALA A 530 0.56 -26.51 21.31
C ALA A 530 -0.69 -26.87 22.14
N ALA A 531 -1.86 -26.26 21.84
CA ALA A 531 -3.11 -26.60 22.48
C ALA A 531 -3.48 -28.07 22.27
N ARG A 532 -3.34 -28.59 21.05
CA ARG A 532 -3.55 -30.01 20.74
C ARG A 532 -2.62 -30.92 21.54
N ALA A 533 -1.35 -30.57 21.65
CA ALA A 533 -0.36 -31.36 22.38
C ALA A 533 -0.63 -31.34 23.89
N VAL A 534 -0.95 -30.17 24.47
CA VAL A 534 -1.19 -30.01 25.92
C VAL A 534 -2.47 -30.71 26.39
N VAL A 535 -3.49 -30.85 25.54
CA VAL A 535 -4.72 -31.61 25.83
C VAL A 535 -4.40 -33.09 26.16
N GLU A 536 -3.36 -33.65 25.58
CA GLU A 536 -2.90 -35.04 25.80
C GLU A 536 -2.03 -35.19 27.06
N THR A 537 -1.71 -34.09 27.77
CA THR A 537 -0.93 -34.08 29.01
C THR A 537 -1.79 -33.81 30.24
N ASP A 538 -1.20 -34.02 31.43
CA ASP A 538 -1.86 -33.72 32.71
C ASP A 538 -1.51 -32.31 33.25
N GLU A 539 -0.94 -31.42 32.42
CA GLU A 539 -0.51 -30.09 32.84
C GLU A 539 -1.69 -29.13 33.11
N LEU A 540 -2.87 -29.41 32.53
CA LEU A 540 -4.08 -28.63 32.74
C LEU A 540 -5.03 -29.27 33.74
N LYS A 541 -5.73 -28.43 34.50
CA LYS A 541 -6.86 -28.88 35.34
C LYS A 541 -7.93 -29.56 34.48
N PRO A 542 -8.62 -30.62 34.97
CA PRO A 542 -9.57 -31.40 34.17
C PRO A 542 -10.63 -30.57 33.41
N LYS A 543 -11.18 -29.54 34.06
CA LYS A 543 -12.17 -28.64 33.44
C LYS A 543 -11.61 -27.84 32.27
N ALA A 544 -10.42 -27.24 32.45
CA ALA A 544 -9.75 -26.47 31.39
C ALA A 544 -9.30 -27.38 30.26
N ARG A 545 -8.78 -28.58 30.59
CA ARG A 545 -8.40 -29.58 29.60
C ARG A 545 -9.61 -30.04 28.74
N GLY A 546 -10.77 -30.30 29.37
CA GLY A 546 -11.98 -30.63 28.66
C GLY A 546 -12.41 -29.52 27.69
N ALA A 547 -12.52 -28.29 28.19
CA ALA A 547 -12.90 -27.13 27.36
C ALA A 547 -11.93 -26.90 26.18
N LEU A 548 -10.63 -27.07 26.40
CA LEU A 548 -9.63 -26.94 25.34
C LEU A 548 -9.72 -28.07 24.31
N ARG A 549 -9.98 -29.30 24.76
CA ARG A 549 -10.20 -30.47 23.88
C ARG A 549 -11.41 -30.25 22.98
N ASP A 550 -12.53 -29.80 23.56
CA ASP A 550 -13.77 -29.53 22.81
C ASP A 550 -13.54 -28.44 21.75
N LEU A 551 -12.81 -27.36 22.10
CA LEU A 551 -12.47 -26.29 21.18
C LEU A 551 -11.60 -26.78 20.01
N VAL A 552 -10.57 -27.58 20.30
CA VAL A 552 -9.68 -28.17 19.26
C VAL A 552 -10.51 -29.07 18.32
N ALA A 553 -11.38 -29.91 18.86
CA ALA A 553 -12.25 -30.78 18.08
C ALA A 553 -13.24 -30.01 17.20
N GLN A 554 -13.78 -28.90 17.71
CA GLN A 554 -14.64 -28.00 16.93
C GLN A 554 -13.88 -27.42 15.72
N PHE A 555 -12.67 -26.91 15.91
CA PHE A 555 -11.87 -26.38 14.82
C PHE A 555 -11.52 -27.44 13.76
N ASP A 556 -11.21 -28.65 14.17
CA ASP A 556 -10.94 -29.74 13.21
C ASP A 556 -12.17 -30.06 12.36
N ARG A 557 -13.38 -30.06 12.97
CA ARG A 557 -14.64 -30.25 12.25
C ARG A 557 -14.90 -29.08 11.27
N TRP A 558 -14.76 -27.84 11.72
CA TRP A 558 -14.98 -26.67 10.85
C TRP A 558 -13.99 -26.60 9.68
N ARG A 559 -12.74 -27.06 9.86
CA ARG A 559 -11.78 -27.15 8.75
C ARG A 559 -12.23 -28.17 7.71
N ALA A 560 -12.72 -29.33 8.15
CA ALA A 560 -13.27 -30.32 7.21
C ALA A 560 -14.51 -29.77 6.47
N GLN A 561 -15.37 -29.03 7.14
CA GLN A 561 -16.53 -28.38 6.54
C GLN A 561 -16.14 -27.27 5.55
N ALA A 562 -15.04 -26.54 5.78
CA ALA A 562 -14.58 -25.46 4.92
C ALA A 562 -14.22 -25.91 3.49
N GLU A 563 -13.96 -27.20 3.28
CA GLU A 563 -13.68 -27.77 1.96
C GLU A 563 -14.93 -27.91 1.08
N VAL A 564 -16.11 -28.02 1.70
CA VAL A 564 -17.36 -28.37 1.00
C VAL A 564 -18.50 -27.37 1.18
N THR A 565 -18.38 -26.45 2.14
CA THR A 565 -19.44 -25.49 2.52
C THR A 565 -19.11 -24.09 1.98
N ALA A 566 -20.12 -23.34 1.54
CA ALA A 566 -19.96 -21.94 1.13
C ALA A 566 -19.46 -21.09 2.31
N HIS A 567 -18.58 -20.14 2.06
CA HIS A 567 -17.92 -19.34 3.11
C HIS A 567 -18.91 -18.55 3.99
N THR A 568 -20.05 -18.11 3.47
CA THR A 568 -21.10 -17.42 4.22
C THR A 568 -21.81 -18.35 5.19
N GLU A 569 -22.20 -19.53 4.71
CA GLU A 569 -22.84 -20.58 5.50
C GLU A 569 -21.88 -21.12 6.58
N LEU A 570 -20.62 -21.35 6.23
CA LEU A 570 -19.60 -21.75 7.19
C LEU A 570 -19.43 -20.71 8.30
N ALA A 571 -19.46 -19.41 7.98
CA ALA A 571 -19.35 -18.35 8.97
C ALA A 571 -20.54 -18.38 9.96
N GLU A 572 -21.76 -18.57 9.48
CA GLU A 572 -22.95 -18.72 10.31
C GLU A 572 -22.82 -19.94 11.25
N ILE A 573 -22.48 -21.11 10.72
CA ILE A 573 -22.28 -22.35 11.49
C ILE A 573 -21.22 -22.13 12.60
N VAL A 574 -20.09 -21.54 12.26
CA VAL A 574 -18.97 -21.35 13.20
C VAL A 574 -19.37 -20.41 14.33
N LEU A 575 -20.04 -19.29 14.03
CA LEU A 575 -20.44 -18.32 15.03
C LEU A 575 -21.52 -18.87 15.96
N ASP A 576 -22.48 -19.63 15.43
CA ASP A 576 -23.53 -20.29 16.23
C ASP A 576 -22.96 -21.42 17.10
N GLU A 577 -22.23 -22.37 16.52
CA GLU A 577 -21.66 -23.51 17.25
C GLU A 577 -20.61 -23.11 18.28
N SER A 578 -19.90 -22.01 18.07
CA SER A 578 -18.95 -21.47 19.06
C SER A 578 -19.65 -20.81 20.26
N GLY A 579 -20.94 -20.52 20.16
CA GLY A 579 -21.72 -19.74 21.12
C GLY A 579 -21.45 -18.23 21.03
N TYR A 580 -20.83 -17.77 19.92
CA TYR A 580 -20.49 -16.35 19.76
C TYR A 580 -21.74 -15.50 19.46
N THR A 581 -22.67 -16.03 18.70
CA THR A 581 -23.95 -15.38 18.37
C THR A 581 -24.84 -15.16 19.61
N GLU A 582 -24.72 -16.01 20.64
CA GLU A 582 -25.46 -15.90 21.89
C GLU A 582 -24.84 -14.95 22.92
N MET A 583 -23.58 -14.48 22.69
CA MET A 583 -22.82 -13.62 23.60
C MET A 583 -23.22 -12.14 23.49
#